data_86cef112abb1fb1684f3049e0e772758
#
_entry.id   86cef112abb1fb1684f3049e0e772758
#
_cell.length_a   1.000
_cell.length_b   1.000
_cell.length_c   1.000
_cell.angle_alpha   90.00
_cell.angle_beta   90.00
_cell.angle_gamma   90.00
#
_symmetry.space_group_name_H-M   'P 1'
#
loop_
_entity.id
_entity.type
_entity.pdbx_description
1 polymer ?
#
loop_
_entity_poly.entity_id
_entity_poly.type
_entity_poly.pdbx_seq_one_letter_code
_entity_poly.pdbx_strand_id
1 'polypeptide(L)'
;MDTLPDGFSVPEGRTKPWGTGQAVLSAADVVKEPFAVINADDYYGRDAFVKLHDFLTGDKNTKDWAMAGYILENTITENGSVARGVCEVKDSKLVKVTERTKIQENDGKIQYLEGEEWHDLDRRSIVSMNCWAFKPSIFPALRDGFTEFLRALPDAPDPKKAEFFLPSLVQHEIDRDECTVTVLETSAKWYGVTYHDDKPKFVNFITSEIKKGTYPDGLWK
;
A
#
# COMPACT_ATOMS: atom_id res chain seq x y z
N MET A 1 -13.09 13.42 -9.80
CA MET A 1 -14.00 12.33 -10.19
C MET A 1 -14.39 12.38 -11.67
N ASP A 2 -14.12 13.45 -12.35
CA ASP A 2 -14.73 13.79 -13.65
C ASP A 2 -13.98 13.24 -14.88
N THR A 3 -12.83 12.59 -14.69
CA THR A 3 -12.04 12.02 -15.79
C THR A 3 -12.29 10.52 -15.91
N LEU A 4 -13.45 10.18 -16.44
CA LEU A 4 -13.80 8.80 -16.77
C LEU A 4 -13.49 8.52 -18.26
N PRO A 5 -13.19 7.26 -18.61
CA PRO A 5 -13.14 6.83 -20.00
C PRO A 5 -14.48 7.07 -20.71
N ASP A 6 -14.45 7.21 -22.04
CA ASP A 6 -15.64 7.40 -22.84
C ASP A 6 -16.67 6.27 -22.62
N GLY A 7 -17.95 6.63 -22.52
CA GLY A 7 -19.05 5.71 -22.32
C GLY A 7 -19.37 5.38 -20.86
N PHE A 8 -18.64 5.94 -19.90
CA PHE A 8 -18.93 5.76 -18.46
C PHE A 8 -19.41 7.07 -17.83
N SER A 9 -20.23 6.95 -16.80
CA SER A 9 -20.73 8.07 -16.01
C SER A 9 -20.61 7.80 -14.52
N VAL A 10 -20.50 8.88 -13.74
CA VAL A 10 -20.48 8.77 -12.28
C VAL A 10 -21.88 8.35 -11.79
N PRO A 11 -22.01 7.29 -10.97
CA PRO A 11 -23.29 6.92 -10.38
C PRO A 11 -23.92 8.08 -9.62
N GLU A 12 -25.23 8.26 -9.76
CA GLU A 12 -25.95 9.34 -9.07
C GLU A 12 -25.76 9.25 -7.56
N GLY A 13 -25.36 10.36 -6.95
CA GLY A 13 -25.10 10.49 -5.52
C GLY A 13 -23.78 9.84 -5.04
N ARG A 14 -22.88 9.42 -5.95
CA ARG A 14 -21.52 9.03 -5.56
C ARG A 14 -20.69 10.27 -5.24
N THR A 15 -20.12 10.30 -4.03
CA THR A 15 -19.16 11.33 -3.58
C THR A 15 -17.77 10.74 -3.29
N LYS A 16 -17.66 9.40 -3.19
CA LYS A 16 -16.42 8.71 -2.86
C LYS A 16 -15.48 8.68 -4.06
N PRO A 17 -14.16 8.97 -3.89
CA PRO A 17 -13.15 8.78 -4.92
C PRO A 17 -13.12 7.33 -5.43
N TRP A 18 -12.51 7.12 -6.60
CA TRP A 18 -12.50 5.82 -7.27
C TRP A 18 -11.52 4.81 -6.65
N GLY A 19 -10.66 5.23 -5.73
CA GLY A 19 -9.69 4.39 -5.04
C GLY A 19 -8.25 4.63 -5.47
N THR A 20 -7.31 3.91 -4.83
CA THR A 20 -5.87 4.13 -4.96
C THR A 20 -5.33 3.79 -6.36
N GLY A 21 -5.92 2.82 -7.06
CA GLY A 21 -5.52 2.50 -8.43
C GLY A 21 -5.84 3.64 -9.41
N GLN A 22 -7.02 4.25 -9.30
CA GLN A 22 -7.37 5.39 -10.13
C GLN A 22 -6.55 6.64 -9.76
N ALA A 23 -6.22 6.84 -8.49
CA ALA A 23 -5.35 7.94 -8.07
C ALA A 23 -3.97 7.86 -8.77
N VAL A 24 -3.36 6.66 -8.82
CA VAL A 24 -2.11 6.44 -9.57
C VAL A 24 -2.31 6.65 -11.07
N LEU A 25 -3.40 6.15 -11.64
CA LEU A 25 -3.72 6.32 -13.06
C LEU A 25 -3.79 7.81 -13.46
N SER A 26 -4.26 8.68 -12.57
CA SER A 26 -4.35 10.12 -12.83
C SER A 26 -2.99 10.78 -13.11
N ALA A 27 -1.88 10.15 -12.74
CA ALA A 27 -0.52 10.63 -13.00
C ALA A 27 0.06 10.15 -14.34
N ALA A 28 -0.65 9.31 -15.10
CA ALA A 28 -0.13 8.63 -16.30
C ALA A 28 0.40 9.57 -17.38
N ASP A 29 -0.17 10.77 -17.51
CA ASP A 29 0.22 11.73 -18.56
C ASP A 29 1.49 12.49 -18.20
N VAL A 30 1.83 12.59 -16.92
CA VAL A 30 2.98 13.36 -16.41
C VAL A 30 4.15 12.50 -15.95
N VAL A 31 3.89 11.30 -15.45
CA VAL A 31 4.94 10.39 -14.96
C VAL A 31 5.47 9.52 -16.10
N LYS A 32 6.74 9.72 -16.47
CA LYS A 32 7.41 9.01 -17.58
C LYS A 32 8.63 8.20 -17.14
N GLU A 33 9.03 8.32 -15.90
CA GLU A 33 10.18 7.65 -15.30
C GLU A 33 9.71 6.63 -14.22
N PRO A 34 10.57 5.69 -13.79
CA PRO A 34 10.30 4.84 -12.64
C PRO A 34 9.94 5.68 -11.40
N PHE A 35 8.96 5.25 -10.63
CA PHE A 35 8.39 6.03 -9.55
C PHE A 35 7.95 5.17 -8.36
N ALA A 36 7.88 5.79 -7.19
CA ALA A 36 7.30 5.18 -6.00
C ALA A 36 5.88 5.74 -5.75
N VAL A 37 5.02 4.88 -5.20
CA VAL A 37 3.69 5.24 -4.71
C VAL A 37 3.65 5.03 -3.21
N ILE A 38 3.24 6.07 -2.48
CA ILE A 38 3.08 6.06 -1.03
C ILE A 38 1.78 6.78 -0.64
N ASN A 39 1.28 6.52 0.56
CA ASN A 39 0.25 7.36 1.16
C ASN A 39 0.91 8.64 1.69
N ALA A 40 0.29 9.79 1.49
CA ALA A 40 0.87 11.08 1.82
C ALA A 40 0.89 11.39 3.33
N ASP A 41 0.10 10.66 4.11
CA ASP A 41 -0.11 10.82 5.55
C ASP A 41 0.60 9.75 6.40
N ASP A 42 1.41 8.89 5.76
CA ASP A 42 2.14 7.81 6.42
C ASP A 42 3.65 8.10 6.52
N TYR A 43 4.27 7.63 7.60
CA TYR A 43 5.72 7.60 7.76
C TYR A 43 6.26 6.19 7.48
N TYR A 44 7.14 6.08 6.50
CA TYR A 44 7.67 4.81 5.99
C TYR A 44 9.08 4.46 6.49
N GLY A 45 9.79 5.42 7.08
CA GLY A 45 11.20 5.26 7.47
C GLY A 45 12.16 5.34 6.28
N ARG A 46 13.40 5.75 6.57
CA ARG A 46 14.43 5.99 5.55
C ARG A 46 14.80 4.73 4.77
N ASP A 47 14.89 3.57 5.45
CA ASP A 47 15.33 2.30 4.84
C ASP A 47 14.42 1.87 3.68
N ALA A 48 13.10 2.03 3.82
CA ALA A 48 12.15 1.71 2.76
C ALA A 48 12.42 2.54 1.49
N PHE A 49 12.64 3.84 1.64
CA PHE A 49 12.94 4.72 0.50
C PHE A 49 14.28 4.39 -0.17
N VAL A 50 15.32 4.04 0.60
CA VAL A 50 16.61 3.62 0.04
C VAL A 50 16.42 2.36 -0.80
N LYS A 51 15.73 1.35 -0.29
CA LYS A 51 15.47 0.10 -1.00
C LYS A 51 14.64 0.28 -2.27
N LEU A 52 13.58 1.12 -2.21
CA LEU A 52 12.79 1.45 -3.40
C LEU A 52 13.63 2.20 -4.44
N HIS A 53 14.43 3.18 -4.02
CA HIS A 53 15.33 3.92 -4.90
C HIS A 53 16.32 2.98 -5.61
N ASP A 54 17.00 2.11 -4.86
CA ASP A 54 17.99 1.17 -5.40
C ASP A 54 17.35 0.20 -6.40
N PHE A 55 16.14 -0.28 -6.10
CA PHE A 55 15.37 -1.09 -7.04
C PHE A 55 15.02 -0.32 -8.32
N LEU A 56 14.48 0.90 -8.20
CA LEU A 56 14.03 1.71 -9.34
C LEU A 56 15.18 2.14 -10.26
N THR A 57 16.37 2.36 -9.68
CA THR A 57 17.57 2.78 -10.42
C THR A 57 18.41 1.61 -10.95
N GLY A 58 18.33 0.44 -10.32
CA GLY A 58 19.16 -0.73 -10.64
C GLY A 58 18.55 -1.68 -11.66
N ASP A 59 17.26 -1.93 -11.58
CA ASP A 59 16.55 -2.91 -12.41
C ASP A 59 16.10 -2.29 -13.74
N LYS A 60 16.30 -3.05 -14.83
CA LYS A 60 15.93 -2.62 -16.19
C LYS A 60 14.70 -3.34 -16.76
N ASN A 61 14.19 -4.40 -16.10
CA ASN A 61 13.02 -5.11 -16.60
C ASN A 61 11.73 -4.30 -16.34
N THR A 62 10.94 -4.06 -17.38
CA THR A 62 9.70 -3.27 -17.29
C THR A 62 8.55 -4.01 -16.60
N LYS A 63 8.60 -5.35 -16.55
CA LYS A 63 7.60 -6.19 -15.88
C LYS A 63 7.89 -6.43 -14.39
N ASP A 64 9.06 -6.00 -13.90
CA ASP A 64 9.40 -6.12 -12.48
C ASP A 64 8.96 -4.87 -11.74
N TRP A 65 8.10 -5.09 -10.75
CA TRP A 65 7.67 -4.11 -9.77
C TRP A 65 8.22 -4.51 -8.40
N ALA A 66 8.10 -3.62 -7.42
CA ALA A 66 8.46 -3.95 -6.05
C ALA A 66 7.52 -3.31 -5.04
N MET A 67 7.58 -3.82 -3.83
CA MET A 67 6.95 -3.22 -2.67
C MET A 67 7.90 -3.25 -1.47
N ALA A 68 7.82 -2.25 -0.60
CA ALA A 68 8.42 -2.35 0.71
C ALA A 68 7.56 -3.29 1.59
N GLY A 69 8.15 -4.40 2.02
CA GLY A 69 7.53 -5.37 2.91
C GLY A 69 7.89 -5.07 4.36
N TYR A 70 6.91 -4.71 5.18
CA TYR A 70 7.10 -4.40 6.59
C TYR A 70 6.86 -5.63 7.46
N ILE A 71 7.62 -5.75 8.54
CA ILE A 71 7.36 -6.74 9.57
C ILE A 71 6.10 -6.30 10.34
N LEU A 72 5.11 -7.17 10.49
CA LEU A 72 3.80 -6.87 11.06
C LEU A 72 3.90 -6.15 12.40
N GLU A 73 4.74 -6.65 13.35
CA GLU A 73 4.91 -6.04 14.68
C GLU A 73 5.39 -4.59 14.64
N ASN A 74 6.02 -4.14 13.54
CA ASN A 74 6.47 -2.77 13.34
C ASN A 74 5.37 -1.85 12.80
N THR A 75 4.16 -2.35 12.60
CA THR A 75 3.05 -1.62 11.97
C THR A 75 1.76 -1.60 12.80
N ILE A 76 1.75 -2.26 13.96
CA ILE A 76 0.59 -2.29 14.87
C ILE A 76 0.64 -1.14 15.88
N THR A 77 -0.50 -0.83 16.46
CA THR A 77 -0.64 0.15 17.56
C THR A 77 -1.28 -0.50 18.77
N GLU A 78 -0.98 0.02 19.96
CA GLU A 78 -1.64 -0.36 21.21
C GLU A 78 -3.02 0.31 21.38
N ASN A 79 -3.34 1.30 20.52
CA ASN A 79 -4.53 2.14 20.67
C ASN A 79 -5.76 1.58 19.95
N GLY A 80 -5.66 0.39 19.32
CA GLY A 80 -6.79 -0.25 18.65
C GLY A 80 -6.38 -1.27 17.60
N SER A 81 -7.36 -1.72 16.83
CA SER A 81 -7.11 -2.63 15.72
C SER A 81 -6.69 -1.87 14.45
N VAL A 82 -5.94 -2.55 13.60
CA VAL A 82 -5.48 -2.04 12.31
C VAL A 82 -5.87 -2.99 11.17
N ALA A 83 -5.93 -2.45 9.95
CA ALA A 83 -6.07 -3.24 8.72
C ALA A 83 -4.72 -3.33 8.01
N ARG A 84 -4.35 -4.53 7.51
CA ARG A 84 -3.08 -4.78 6.79
C ARG A 84 -3.24 -5.79 5.68
N GLY A 85 -2.59 -5.56 4.57
CA GLY A 85 -2.40 -6.55 3.54
C GLY A 85 -1.32 -7.56 3.94
N VAL A 86 -1.70 -8.70 4.48
CA VAL A 86 -0.77 -9.78 4.85
C VAL A 86 -0.28 -10.47 3.60
N CYS A 87 1.06 -10.54 3.42
CA CYS A 87 1.71 -11.01 2.22
C CYS A 87 2.18 -12.46 2.34
N GLU A 88 1.90 -13.26 1.33
CA GLU A 88 2.59 -14.52 1.07
C GLU A 88 3.78 -14.24 0.17
N VAL A 89 4.98 -14.59 0.63
CA VAL A 89 6.25 -14.29 -0.06
C VAL A 89 7.01 -15.58 -0.32
N LYS A 90 7.47 -15.77 -1.55
CA LYS A 90 8.33 -16.89 -1.93
C LYS A 90 9.51 -16.37 -2.76
N ASP A 91 10.73 -16.73 -2.39
CA ASP A 91 11.97 -16.33 -3.08
C ASP A 91 12.05 -14.80 -3.29
N SER A 92 11.68 -14.02 -2.25
CA SER A 92 11.56 -12.56 -2.25
C SER A 92 10.55 -12.01 -3.29
N LYS A 93 9.66 -12.84 -3.81
CA LYS A 93 8.58 -12.42 -4.69
C LYS A 93 7.24 -12.51 -3.97
N LEU A 94 6.41 -11.51 -4.20
CA LEU A 94 5.03 -11.49 -3.72
C LEU A 94 4.22 -12.54 -4.49
N VAL A 95 3.57 -13.43 -3.75
CA VAL A 95 2.66 -14.44 -4.30
C VAL A 95 1.21 -13.96 -4.13
N LYS A 96 0.89 -13.47 -2.93
CA LYS A 96 -0.47 -13.05 -2.61
C LYS A 96 -0.49 -11.98 -1.52
N VAL A 97 -1.46 -11.08 -1.63
CA VAL A 97 -1.82 -10.15 -0.55
C VAL A 97 -3.23 -10.46 -0.09
N THR A 98 -3.39 -10.71 1.22
CA THR A 98 -4.70 -10.90 1.83
C THR A 98 -4.98 -9.77 2.80
N GLU A 99 -6.00 -8.94 2.50
CA GLU A 99 -6.39 -7.86 3.40
C GLU A 99 -7.05 -8.43 4.66
N ARG A 100 -6.48 -8.07 5.82
CA ARG A 100 -7.02 -8.40 7.14
C ARG A 100 -7.46 -7.10 7.81
N THR A 101 -8.75 -6.90 7.89
CA THR A 101 -9.37 -5.61 8.26
C THR A 101 -9.36 -5.33 9.76
N LYS A 102 -9.06 -6.32 10.59
CA LYS A 102 -9.01 -6.16 12.05
C LYS A 102 -7.90 -7.01 12.64
N ILE A 103 -6.74 -6.40 12.83
CA ILE A 103 -5.57 -7.01 13.48
C ILE A 103 -5.30 -6.24 14.77
N GLN A 104 -5.03 -6.96 15.86
CA GLN A 104 -4.64 -6.35 17.13
C GLN A 104 -3.78 -7.31 17.96
N GLU A 105 -3.13 -6.79 18.99
CA GLU A 105 -2.46 -7.60 19.99
C GLU A 105 -3.42 -7.96 21.12
N ASN A 106 -3.58 -9.26 21.38
CA ASN A 106 -4.37 -9.82 22.46
C ASN A 106 -3.47 -10.74 23.30
N ASP A 107 -3.32 -10.48 24.58
CA ASP A 107 -2.53 -11.31 25.52
C ASP A 107 -1.12 -11.67 24.99
N GLY A 108 -0.44 -10.72 24.38
CA GLY A 108 0.91 -10.90 23.84
C GLY A 108 0.98 -11.61 22.48
N LYS A 109 -0.16 -11.93 21.86
CA LYS A 109 -0.25 -12.50 20.51
C LYS A 109 -0.85 -11.49 19.54
N ILE A 110 -0.32 -11.40 18.33
CA ILE A 110 -0.95 -10.67 17.24
C ILE A 110 -1.96 -11.58 16.58
N GLN A 111 -3.20 -11.11 16.48
CA GLN A 111 -4.32 -11.87 15.94
C GLN A 111 -5.14 -11.02 14.97
N TYR A 112 -5.82 -11.69 14.02
CA TYR A 112 -6.83 -11.06 13.17
C TYR A 112 -8.19 -11.69 13.39
N LEU A 113 -9.24 -10.89 13.23
CA LEU A 113 -10.62 -11.35 13.30
C LEU A 113 -11.11 -11.75 11.90
N GLU A 114 -11.62 -12.98 11.78
CA GLU A 114 -12.30 -13.47 10.58
C GLU A 114 -13.68 -14.02 11.00
N GLY A 115 -14.74 -13.37 10.51
CA GLY A 115 -16.07 -13.62 11.06
C GLY A 115 -16.16 -13.25 12.54
N GLU A 116 -16.34 -14.23 13.40
CA GLU A 116 -16.36 -14.07 14.87
C GLU A 116 -15.16 -14.72 15.58
N GLU A 117 -14.22 -15.29 14.82
CA GLU A 117 -13.08 -16.03 15.36
C GLU A 117 -11.76 -15.26 15.22
N TRP A 118 -10.94 -15.33 16.30
CA TRP A 118 -9.60 -14.78 16.30
C TRP A 118 -8.59 -15.82 15.87
N HIS A 119 -7.75 -15.47 14.91
CA HIS A 119 -6.69 -16.32 14.38
C HIS A 119 -5.33 -15.70 14.65
N ASP A 120 -4.36 -16.51 15.09
CA ASP A 120 -2.99 -16.06 15.34
C ASP A 120 -2.29 -15.64 14.04
N LEU A 121 -1.53 -14.55 14.10
CA LEU A 121 -0.59 -14.11 13.06
C LEU A 121 0.83 -14.12 13.62
N ASP A 122 1.78 -14.59 12.82
CA ASP A 122 3.19 -14.46 13.16
C ASP A 122 3.57 -12.97 13.20
N ARG A 123 4.21 -12.53 14.29
CA ARG A 123 4.73 -11.17 14.47
C ARG A 123 5.65 -10.73 13.34
N ARG A 124 6.35 -11.70 12.74
CA ARG A 124 7.28 -11.48 11.63
C ARG A 124 6.64 -11.60 10.25
N SER A 125 5.34 -11.83 10.16
CA SER A 125 4.62 -11.79 8.88
C SER A 125 4.95 -10.51 8.12
N ILE A 126 5.14 -10.64 6.82
CA ILE A 126 5.34 -9.47 5.96
C ILE A 126 3.98 -8.88 5.61
N VAL A 127 3.88 -7.56 5.71
CA VAL A 127 2.66 -6.81 5.36
C VAL A 127 2.94 -5.68 4.38
N SER A 128 1.97 -5.42 3.53
CA SER A 128 1.93 -4.26 2.64
C SER A 128 1.39 -3.04 3.38
N MET A 129 2.09 -1.92 3.21
CA MET A 129 1.71 -0.61 3.71
C MET A 129 1.47 0.41 2.59
N ASN A 130 1.07 -0.07 1.39
CA ASN A 130 0.91 0.76 0.18
C ASN A 130 2.18 1.54 -0.21
N CYS A 131 3.33 0.90 -0.04
CA CYS A 131 4.63 1.48 -0.39
C CYS A 131 5.20 0.69 -1.56
N TRP A 132 5.00 1.18 -2.77
CA TRP A 132 5.25 0.47 -4.03
C TRP A 132 6.29 1.16 -4.90
N ALA A 133 6.97 0.39 -5.73
CA ALA A 133 7.85 0.86 -6.79
C ALA A 133 7.38 0.33 -8.14
N PHE A 134 7.11 1.23 -9.06
CA PHE A 134 6.58 0.92 -10.37
C PHE A 134 7.41 1.57 -11.48
N LYS A 135 7.23 1.03 -12.68
CA LYS A 135 7.66 1.64 -13.93
C LYS A 135 6.44 2.13 -14.70
N PRO A 136 6.58 3.06 -15.65
CA PRO A 136 5.46 3.56 -16.45
C PRO A 136 4.67 2.45 -17.17
N SER A 137 5.24 1.24 -17.30
CA SER A 137 4.56 0.04 -17.83
C SER A 137 3.32 -0.39 -17.04
N ILE A 138 3.11 0.10 -15.79
CA ILE A 138 1.88 -0.15 -15.03
C ILE A 138 0.66 0.60 -15.61
N PHE A 139 0.85 1.74 -16.29
CA PHE A 139 -0.27 2.58 -16.70
C PHE A 139 -1.24 1.92 -17.71
N PRO A 140 -0.80 1.13 -18.69
CA PRO A 140 -1.73 0.33 -19.49
C PRO A 140 -2.59 -0.59 -18.64
N ALA A 141 -2.01 -1.38 -17.74
CA ALA A 141 -2.75 -2.26 -16.84
C ALA A 141 -3.75 -1.51 -15.94
N LEU A 142 -3.37 -0.31 -15.44
CA LEU A 142 -4.26 0.57 -14.67
C LEU A 142 -5.46 1.06 -15.52
N ARG A 143 -5.25 1.41 -16.79
CA ARG A 143 -6.34 1.84 -17.68
C ARG A 143 -7.31 0.71 -17.95
N ASP A 144 -6.78 -0.46 -18.29
CA ASP A 144 -7.60 -1.64 -18.60
C ASP A 144 -8.36 -2.11 -17.36
N GLY A 145 -7.67 -2.26 -16.23
CA GLY A 145 -8.28 -2.66 -14.97
C GLY A 145 -9.32 -1.66 -14.44
N PHE A 146 -9.09 -0.35 -14.62
CA PHE A 146 -10.09 0.65 -14.24
C PHE A 146 -11.32 0.59 -15.15
N THR A 147 -11.12 0.33 -16.45
CA THR A 147 -12.22 0.15 -17.40
C THR A 147 -13.04 -1.10 -17.04
N GLU A 148 -12.41 -2.20 -16.70
CA GLU A 148 -13.08 -3.43 -16.24
C GLU A 148 -13.83 -3.19 -14.93
N PHE A 149 -13.22 -2.51 -13.97
CA PHE A 149 -13.87 -2.10 -12.72
C PHE A 149 -15.15 -1.29 -13.00
N LEU A 150 -15.10 -0.31 -13.91
CA LEU A 150 -16.25 0.51 -14.25
C LEU A 150 -17.35 -0.30 -14.96
N ARG A 151 -17.01 -1.31 -15.77
CA ARG A 151 -18.01 -2.21 -16.38
C ARG A 151 -18.73 -3.07 -15.34
N ALA A 152 -17.99 -3.55 -14.33
CA ALA A 152 -18.53 -4.36 -13.25
C ALA A 152 -19.26 -3.53 -12.16
N LEU A 153 -19.09 -2.21 -12.15
CA LEU A 153 -19.58 -1.33 -11.11
C LEU A 153 -21.10 -1.40 -10.87
N PRO A 154 -21.97 -1.52 -11.91
CA PRO A 154 -23.41 -1.64 -11.71
C PRO A 154 -23.82 -2.87 -10.89
N ASP A 155 -23.03 -3.94 -10.94
CA ASP A 155 -23.28 -5.21 -10.25
C ASP A 155 -22.62 -5.26 -8.85
N ALA A 156 -21.90 -4.21 -8.46
CA ALA A 156 -21.28 -4.12 -7.15
C ALA A 156 -22.31 -4.01 -6.02
N PRO A 157 -22.08 -4.57 -4.83
CA PRO A 157 -22.99 -4.48 -3.68
C PRO A 157 -23.35 -3.02 -3.31
N ASP A 158 -22.43 -2.10 -3.47
CA ASP A 158 -22.65 -0.66 -3.32
C ASP A 158 -21.84 0.12 -4.37
N PRO A 159 -22.41 0.41 -5.55
CA PRO A 159 -21.72 1.16 -6.60
C PRO A 159 -21.25 2.55 -6.17
N LYS A 160 -21.85 3.14 -5.13
CA LYS A 160 -21.47 4.46 -4.61
C LYS A 160 -20.21 4.42 -3.76
N LYS A 161 -19.85 3.22 -3.24
CA LYS A 161 -18.71 3.03 -2.33
C LYS A 161 -17.61 2.12 -2.88
N ALA A 162 -17.89 1.35 -3.93
CA ALA A 162 -16.89 0.48 -4.54
C ALA A 162 -15.64 1.25 -4.95
N GLU A 163 -14.46 0.66 -4.75
CA GLU A 163 -13.17 1.29 -5.02
C GLU A 163 -12.28 0.39 -5.87
N PHE A 164 -11.57 0.98 -6.80
CA PHE A 164 -10.51 0.35 -7.58
C PHE A 164 -9.19 0.45 -6.81
N PHE A 165 -8.84 -0.61 -6.09
CA PHE A 165 -7.65 -0.66 -5.25
C PHE A 165 -6.39 -1.04 -6.04
N LEU A 166 -5.30 -0.33 -5.81
CA LEU A 166 -4.00 -0.64 -6.41
C LEU A 166 -3.49 -2.05 -6.08
N PRO A 167 -3.55 -2.54 -4.81
CA PRO A 167 -3.14 -3.90 -4.50
C PRO A 167 -3.94 -4.98 -5.25
N SER A 168 -5.23 -4.76 -5.49
CA SER A 168 -6.06 -5.70 -6.24
C SER A 168 -5.66 -5.79 -7.71
N LEU A 169 -5.29 -4.67 -8.34
CA LEU A 169 -4.73 -4.68 -9.68
C LEU A 169 -3.39 -5.42 -9.71
N VAL A 170 -2.49 -5.12 -8.77
CA VAL A 170 -1.19 -5.80 -8.70
C VAL A 170 -1.37 -7.31 -8.57
N GLN A 171 -2.29 -7.77 -7.71
CA GLN A 171 -2.59 -9.19 -7.58
C GLN A 171 -3.13 -9.79 -8.88
N HIS A 172 -4.02 -9.08 -9.57
CA HIS A 172 -4.56 -9.51 -10.86
C HIS A 172 -3.45 -9.71 -11.91
N GLU A 173 -2.48 -8.80 -11.98
CA GLU A 173 -1.34 -8.90 -12.90
C GLU A 173 -0.37 -10.04 -12.52
N ILE A 174 -0.18 -10.31 -11.23
CA ILE A 174 0.59 -11.47 -10.75
C ILE A 174 -0.10 -12.77 -11.16
N ASP A 175 -1.40 -12.88 -10.94
CA ASP A 175 -2.19 -14.10 -11.24
C ASP A 175 -2.22 -14.44 -12.74
N ARG A 176 -1.93 -13.44 -13.59
CA ARG A 176 -1.84 -13.60 -15.08
C ARG A 176 -0.41 -13.75 -15.59
N ASP A 177 0.58 -13.83 -14.71
CA ASP A 177 2.01 -13.85 -15.07
C ASP A 177 2.47 -12.62 -15.90
N GLU A 178 1.76 -11.48 -15.79
CA GLU A 178 2.08 -10.26 -16.52
C GLU A 178 3.13 -9.42 -15.80
N CYS A 179 3.31 -9.60 -14.49
CA CYS A 179 4.35 -8.96 -13.72
C CYS A 179 4.92 -9.86 -12.63
N THR A 180 6.08 -9.47 -12.10
CA THR A 180 6.59 -9.97 -10.82
C THR A 180 6.74 -8.81 -9.85
N VAL A 181 6.51 -9.05 -8.56
CA VAL A 181 6.68 -8.04 -7.53
C VAL A 181 7.73 -8.51 -6.53
N THR A 182 8.86 -7.81 -6.49
CA THR A 182 9.90 -8.06 -5.50
C THR A 182 9.50 -7.46 -4.16
N VAL A 183 9.55 -8.26 -3.11
CA VAL A 183 9.33 -7.79 -1.73
C VAL A 183 10.67 -7.33 -1.16
N LEU A 184 10.78 -6.04 -0.95
CA LEU A 184 11.94 -5.38 -0.33
C LEU A 184 11.68 -5.28 1.17
N GLU A 185 12.08 -6.33 1.90
CA GLU A 185 11.85 -6.38 3.35
C GLU A 185 12.54 -5.21 4.06
N THR A 186 11.82 -4.54 4.94
CA THR A 186 12.34 -3.45 5.77
C THR A 186 12.10 -3.71 7.25
N SER A 187 13.09 -3.41 8.08
CA SER A 187 12.97 -3.40 9.54
C SER A 187 12.49 -2.05 10.08
N ALA A 188 12.22 -1.07 9.21
CA ALA A 188 11.73 0.23 9.61
C ALA A 188 10.40 0.12 10.37
N LYS A 189 10.19 1.00 11.33
CA LYS A 189 8.87 1.22 11.91
C LYS A 189 8.04 2.07 10.97
N TRP A 190 6.80 1.64 10.77
CA TRP A 190 5.80 2.44 10.08
C TRP A 190 4.92 3.16 11.10
N TYR A 191 4.51 4.38 10.79
CA TYR A 191 3.54 5.13 11.57
C TYR A 191 2.51 5.77 10.64
N GLY A 192 1.23 5.51 10.92
CA GLY A 192 0.10 6.25 10.37
C GLY A 192 -0.54 7.10 11.47
N VAL A 193 -1.26 8.14 11.11
CA VAL A 193 -1.99 8.99 12.06
C VAL A 193 -3.44 8.49 12.17
N THR A 194 -3.62 7.18 12.33
CA THR A 194 -4.95 6.57 12.43
C THR A 194 -5.66 6.96 13.72
N TYR A 195 -4.92 6.97 14.83
CA TYR A 195 -5.42 7.37 16.14
C TYR A 195 -4.70 8.62 16.61
N HIS A 196 -5.45 9.58 17.16
CA HIS A 196 -4.89 10.82 17.69
C HIS A 196 -3.83 10.57 18.78
N ASP A 197 -4.00 9.50 19.55
CA ASP A 197 -3.11 9.11 20.65
C ASP A 197 -1.77 8.50 20.16
N ASP A 198 -1.64 8.17 18.88
CA ASP A 198 -0.37 7.75 18.28
C ASP A 198 0.57 8.93 18.00
N LYS A 199 0.05 10.16 17.87
CA LYS A 199 0.84 11.35 17.55
C LYS A 199 1.98 11.64 18.54
N PRO A 200 1.80 11.62 19.88
CA PRO A 200 2.89 11.83 20.81
C PRO A 200 4.00 10.79 20.69
N LYS A 201 3.65 9.51 20.46
CA LYS A 201 4.61 8.44 20.25
C LYS A 201 5.44 8.67 18.98
N PHE A 202 4.79 9.08 17.88
CA PHE A 202 5.47 9.41 16.65
C PHE A 202 6.39 10.63 16.77
N VAL A 203 5.96 11.72 17.45
CA VAL A 203 6.79 12.90 17.71
C VAL A 203 8.05 12.54 18.52
N ASN A 204 7.90 11.72 19.57
CA ASN A 204 9.02 11.24 20.37
C ASN A 204 9.99 10.40 19.55
N PHE A 205 9.45 9.51 18.69
CA PHE A 205 10.24 8.68 17.79
C PHE A 205 11.05 9.55 16.82
N ILE A 206 10.43 10.48 16.07
CA ILE A 206 11.12 11.36 15.13
C ILE A 206 12.18 12.22 15.83
N THR A 207 11.87 12.75 17.02
CA THR A 207 12.84 13.49 17.82
C THR A 207 14.06 12.65 18.17
N SER A 208 13.85 11.35 18.46
CA SER A 208 14.95 10.43 18.73
C SER A 208 15.80 10.17 17.49
N GLU A 209 15.17 10.05 16.32
CA GLU A 209 15.86 9.82 15.04
C GLU A 209 16.69 11.04 14.60
N ILE A 210 16.20 12.25 14.86
CA ILE A 210 16.97 13.50 14.67
C ILE A 210 18.21 13.50 15.58
N LYS A 211 18.04 13.18 16.87
CA LYS A 211 19.16 13.10 17.84
C LYS A 211 20.21 12.06 17.45
N LYS A 212 19.81 10.96 16.79
CA LYS A 212 20.72 9.93 16.26
C LYS A 212 21.40 10.35 14.95
N GLY A 213 21.00 11.47 14.34
CA GLY A 213 21.51 11.91 13.04
C GLY A 213 20.91 11.21 11.84
N THR A 214 19.84 10.43 12.01
CA THR A 214 19.11 9.82 10.88
C THR A 214 18.48 10.89 9.98
N TYR A 215 18.01 11.98 10.58
CA TYR A 215 17.50 13.17 9.92
C TYR A 215 18.26 14.43 10.38
N PRO A 216 18.50 15.39 9.49
CA PRO A 216 19.11 16.66 9.88
C PRO A 216 18.17 17.46 10.80
N ASP A 217 18.75 18.16 11.77
CA ASP A 217 18.00 19.13 12.56
C ASP A 217 17.63 20.35 11.69
N GLY A 218 16.37 20.75 11.71
CA GLY A 218 15.90 21.90 10.95
C GLY A 218 15.72 21.63 9.45
N LEU A 219 15.26 20.45 9.05
CA LEU A 219 14.99 20.04 7.67
C LEU A 219 14.15 21.06 6.85
N TRP A 220 13.32 21.85 7.52
CA TRP A 220 12.39 22.82 6.93
C TRP A 220 12.69 24.29 7.34
N LYS A 221 13.93 24.60 7.61
CA LYS A 221 14.37 26.01 7.86
C LYS A 221 14.68 26.72 6.56
#